data_3e1db6937ff0ebbaf31633af33a3587d
#
_entry.id   3e1db6937ff0ebbaf31633af33a3587d
#
_cell.length_a   1.000
_cell.length_b   1.000
_cell.length_c   1.000
_cell.angle_alpha   90.00
_cell.angle_beta   90.00
_cell.angle_gamma   90.00
#
_symmetry.space_group_name_H-M   'P 1'
#
loop_
_entity.id
_entity.type
_entity.pdbx_description
1 polymer ?
#
loop_
_entity_poly.entity_id
_entity_poly.type
_entity_poly.pdbx_seq_one_letter_code
_entity_poly.pdbx_strand_id
1 'polypeptide(L)'
;MKRIVLKYLFSILLPCVYHQAHAQNLNTSAKAQVNSWATMNFDNPLRYQLGARFIPELSFERSQGDLSFDAQFSFNTMGSLDYREWDNTGSFEKFSPYRMWARVSGTRFVVRLGLQKINFGSAMMLRPLMWFDRIDPRDPLQLTDGVYALLGRYYFKNNANIWFWGLLGNDETKGWEAIPSANKEPEFGGRFQFPLSTGEMAFSFHHRNADLDEFYNDTVALEQQVFSQNRYALDGKWDVGVGLWFEYVLEHNNIARETYPLQYQHAANIGMDYTFPWGNGLTVSTEFFYVSQSDVLFGSDINAEVSALSVNYPLGLTDQISAIVYYSWEDESWYRFVSLQRTYDYW
;
A
#
# COMPACT_ATOMS: atom_id res chain seq x y z
N MET A 1 34.71 -8.19 3.72
CA MET A 1 33.77 -9.18 4.28
C MET A 1 32.40 -9.24 3.60
N LYS A 2 31.93 -8.22 2.85
CA LYS A 2 30.61 -8.20 2.18
C LYS A 2 30.47 -9.09 0.92
N ARG A 3 31.56 -9.48 0.26
CA ARG A 3 31.52 -10.31 -0.97
C ARG A 3 31.35 -11.83 -0.75
N ILE A 4 31.47 -12.33 0.48
CA ILE A 4 31.39 -13.76 0.78
C ILE A 4 29.94 -14.19 1.08
N VAL A 5 29.10 -13.29 1.61
CA VAL A 5 27.71 -13.60 2.00
C VAL A 5 26.81 -13.90 0.77
N LEU A 6 27.04 -13.20 -0.34
CA LEU A 6 26.21 -13.37 -1.55
C LEU A 6 26.43 -14.73 -2.25
N LYS A 7 27.66 -15.26 -2.19
CA LYS A 7 27.97 -16.59 -2.79
C LYS A 7 27.35 -17.75 -2.03
N TYR A 8 27.16 -17.65 -0.72
CA TYR A 8 26.56 -18.71 0.09
C TYR A 8 25.02 -18.66 0.10
N LEU A 9 24.38 -17.51 -0.12
CA LEU A 9 22.93 -17.44 -0.27
C LEU A 9 22.44 -18.16 -1.54
N PHE A 10 23.19 -18.09 -2.63
CA PHE A 10 22.85 -18.82 -3.87
C PHE A 10 23.05 -20.34 -3.74
N SER A 11 23.98 -20.78 -2.88
CA SER A 11 24.28 -22.19 -2.67
C SER A 11 23.29 -22.87 -1.71
N ILE A 12 22.58 -22.12 -0.87
CA ILE A 12 21.60 -22.68 0.09
C ILE A 12 20.21 -22.83 -0.55
N LEU A 13 19.88 -22.06 -1.60
CA LEU A 13 18.58 -22.16 -2.29
C LEU A 13 18.49 -23.32 -3.31
N LEU A 14 19.62 -23.83 -3.81
CA LEU A 14 19.63 -24.92 -4.79
C LEU A 14 19.32 -26.32 -4.23
N PRO A 15 19.68 -26.72 -3.00
CA PRO A 15 19.39 -28.08 -2.51
C PRO A 15 17.95 -28.31 -2.05
N CYS A 16 17.17 -27.26 -1.74
CA CYS A 16 15.78 -27.41 -1.28
C CYS A 16 14.79 -27.86 -2.38
N VAL A 17 15.17 -27.81 -3.64
CA VAL A 17 14.30 -28.19 -4.77
C VAL A 17 14.23 -29.70 -5.02
N TYR A 18 15.11 -30.53 -4.42
CA TYR A 18 15.23 -31.95 -4.74
C TYR A 18 14.70 -32.93 -3.69
N HIS A 19 14.10 -32.48 -2.59
CA HIS A 19 13.35 -33.39 -1.73
C HIS A 19 11.87 -33.36 -2.13
N GLN A 20 11.49 -34.24 -3.05
CA GLN A 20 10.09 -34.64 -3.18
C GLN A 20 9.70 -35.38 -1.88
N ALA A 21 9.33 -34.63 -0.86
CA ALA A 21 8.60 -35.23 0.24
C ALA A 21 7.25 -35.67 -0.33
N HIS A 22 6.97 -36.96 -0.31
CA HIS A 22 5.65 -37.52 -0.56
C HIS A 22 4.66 -37.08 0.52
N ALA A 23 4.37 -35.80 0.57
CA ALA A 23 3.21 -35.24 1.27
C ALA A 23 2.09 -35.23 0.24
N GLN A 24 1.26 -36.25 0.27
CA GLN A 24 0.04 -36.29 -0.53
C GLN A 24 -0.70 -34.96 -0.35
N ASN A 25 -0.87 -34.20 -1.45
CA ASN A 25 -1.61 -32.94 -1.59
C ASN A 25 -0.93 -31.62 -1.11
N LEU A 26 0.39 -31.52 -1.05
CA LEU A 26 1.08 -30.23 -0.89
C LEU A 26 1.53 -29.71 -2.26
N ASN A 27 0.91 -28.62 -2.73
CA ASN A 27 1.35 -27.91 -3.92
C ASN A 27 2.41 -26.88 -3.52
N THR A 28 3.55 -26.93 -4.19
CA THR A 28 4.62 -25.94 -4.00
C THR A 28 4.85 -25.22 -5.31
N SER A 29 4.87 -23.89 -5.29
CA SER A 29 5.20 -23.08 -6.46
C SER A 29 6.31 -22.09 -6.13
N ALA A 30 7.25 -21.96 -7.07
CA ALA A 30 8.31 -20.95 -7.01
C ALA A 30 8.15 -20.03 -8.21
N LYS A 31 8.12 -18.72 -7.96
CA LYS A 31 8.02 -17.65 -8.97
C LYS A 31 9.06 -16.60 -8.69
N ALA A 32 9.41 -15.83 -9.70
CA ALA A 32 10.24 -14.65 -9.51
C ALA A 32 9.75 -13.54 -10.44
N GLN A 33 9.78 -12.34 -9.94
CA GLN A 33 9.50 -11.14 -10.71
C GLN A 33 10.76 -10.30 -10.82
N VAL A 34 11.11 -9.93 -12.04
CA VAL A 34 12.23 -9.02 -12.33
C VAL A 34 11.65 -7.78 -12.99
N ASN A 35 12.06 -6.62 -12.51
CA ASN A 35 11.71 -5.33 -13.10
C ASN A 35 12.95 -4.50 -13.29
N SER A 36 12.98 -3.73 -14.38
CA SER A 36 13.95 -2.66 -14.58
C SER A 36 13.23 -1.42 -15.06
N TRP A 37 13.70 -0.26 -14.64
CA TRP A 37 13.15 1.03 -15.04
C TRP A 37 14.24 2.04 -15.34
N ALA A 38 13.87 3.00 -16.15
CA ALA A 38 14.63 4.22 -16.35
C ALA A 38 13.66 5.39 -16.18
N THR A 39 13.94 6.29 -15.27
CA THR A 39 13.19 7.55 -15.12
C THR A 39 14.06 8.72 -15.52
N MET A 40 13.44 9.74 -16.09
CA MET A 40 14.15 10.93 -16.54
C MET A 40 13.36 12.16 -16.16
N ASN A 41 14.00 13.10 -15.49
CA ASN A 41 13.46 14.43 -15.24
C ASN A 41 14.21 15.44 -16.11
N PHE A 42 13.47 16.17 -16.95
CA PHE A 42 14.00 17.14 -17.91
C PHE A 42 14.31 18.51 -17.31
N ASP A 43 14.45 18.59 -15.98
CA ASP A 43 14.96 19.79 -15.33
C ASP A 43 16.38 20.13 -15.83
N ASN A 44 16.77 21.36 -15.67
CA ASN A 44 18.15 21.77 -15.94
C ASN A 44 18.91 21.91 -14.60
N PRO A 45 19.91 21.08 -14.31
CA PRO A 45 20.49 20.01 -15.16
C PRO A 45 19.64 18.75 -15.23
N LEU A 46 19.73 18.02 -16.34
CA LEU A 46 19.06 16.74 -16.57
C LEU A 46 19.36 15.74 -15.44
N ARG A 47 18.32 15.13 -14.89
CA ARG A 47 18.43 14.06 -13.89
C ARG A 47 17.78 12.79 -14.41
N TYR A 48 18.44 11.66 -14.20
CA TYR A 48 17.87 10.37 -14.53
C TYR A 48 18.26 9.30 -13.51
N GLN A 49 17.41 8.29 -13.38
CA GLN A 49 17.63 7.15 -12.51
C GLN A 49 17.46 5.88 -13.33
N LEU A 50 18.37 4.93 -13.13
CA LEU A 50 18.27 3.57 -13.64
C LEU A 50 18.11 2.63 -12.46
N GLY A 51 17.12 1.74 -12.51
CA GLY A 51 16.87 0.83 -11.41
C GLY A 51 16.49 -0.57 -11.87
N ALA A 52 16.69 -1.52 -10.95
CA ALA A 52 16.25 -2.90 -11.11
C ALA A 52 15.73 -3.45 -9.78
N ARG A 53 14.79 -4.38 -9.87
CA ARG A 53 14.16 -5.05 -8.74
C ARG A 53 14.00 -6.54 -9.02
N PHE A 54 14.22 -7.34 -7.99
CA PHE A 54 14.03 -8.79 -8.03
C PHE A 54 13.21 -9.23 -6.82
N ILE A 55 12.10 -9.93 -7.08
CA ILE A 55 11.19 -10.45 -6.05
C ILE A 55 11.01 -11.94 -6.27
N PRO A 56 11.82 -12.79 -5.61
CA PRO A 56 11.54 -14.23 -5.55
C PRO A 56 10.39 -14.51 -4.60
N GLU A 57 9.53 -15.45 -4.98
CA GLU A 57 8.38 -15.91 -4.21
C GLU A 57 8.37 -17.43 -4.15
N LEU A 58 8.14 -17.97 -2.96
CA LEU A 58 7.90 -19.37 -2.69
C LEU A 58 6.55 -19.49 -1.99
N SER A 59 5.65 -20.30 -2.59
CA SER A 59 4.29 -20.49 -2.06
C SER A 59 4.04 -21.99 -1.84
N PHE A 60 3.32 -22.27 -0.75
CA PHE A 60 2.87 -23.58 -0.36
C PHE A 60 1.36 -23.57 -0.21
N GLU A 61 0.69 -24.59 -0.74
CA GLU A 61 -0.75 -24.74 -0.63
C GLU A 61 -1.12 -26.19 -0.33
N ARG A 62 -2.02 -26.37 0.62
CA ARG A 62 -2.61 -27.68 0.95
C ARG A 62 -4.09 -27.52 1.23
N SER A 63 -4.92 -28.31 0.52
CA SER A 63 -6.35 -28.39 0.77
C SER A 63 -6.70 -29.68 1.50
N GLN A 64 -7.59 -29.61 2.48
CA GLN A 64 -8.11 -30.74 3.25
C GLN A 64 -9.60 -30.54 3.55
N GLY A 65 -10.45 -31.22 2.78
CA GLY A 65 -11.89 -30.99 2.84
C GLY A 65 -12.23 -29.52 2.47
N ASP A 66 -12.99 -28.85 3.32
CA ASP A 66 -13.40 -27.45 3.12
C ASP A 66 -12.35 -26.42 3.60
N LEU A 67 -11.20 -26.90 4.07
CA LEU A 67 -10.12 -26.05 4.56
C LEU A 67 -8.96 -25.98 3.55
N SER A 68 -8.42 -24.80 3.35
CA SER A 68 -7.16 -24.55 2.65
C SER A 68 -6.15 -23.93 3.61
N PHE A 69 -4.92 -24.41 3.53
CA PHE A 69 -3.75 -23.90 4.27
C PHE A 69 -2.74 -23.40 3.25
N ASP A 70 -2.38 -22.14 3.34
CA ASP A 70 -1.45 -21.49 2.43
C ASP A 70 -0.35 -20.81 3.20
N ALA A 71 0.85 -20.74 2.63
CA ALA A 71 1.95 -19.94 3.12
C ALA A 71 2.72 -19.33 1.96
N GLN A 72 3.21 -18.11 2.14
CA GLN A 72 4.00 -17.41 1.14
C GLN A 72 5.23 -16.78 1.79
N PHE A 73 6.36 -16.90 1.10
CA PHE A 73 7.62 -16.27 1.47
C PHE A 73 8.18 -15.53 0.26
N SER A 74 8.43 -14.24 0.40
CA SER A 74 9.06 -13.45 -0.64
C SER A 74 9.91 -12.32 -0.07
N PHE A 75 10.91 -11.89 -0.83
CA PHE A 75 11.82 -10.80 -0.51
C PHE A 75 11.80 -9.77 -1.62
N ASN A 76 11.99 -8.51 -1.28
CA ASN A 76 12.17 -7.42 -2.24
C ASN A 76 13.64 -6.99 -2.22
N THR A 77 14.31 -7.22 -3.33
CA THR A 77 15.68 -6.75 -3.56
C THR A 77 15.63 -5.73 -4.68
N MET A 78 16.04 -4.51 -4.41
CA MET A 78 16.11 -3.47 -5.43
C MET A 78 17.35 -2.63 -5.31
N GLY A 79 17.79 -2.09 -6.44
CA GLY A 79 18.88 -1.12 -6.50
C GLY A 79 18.61 -0.10 -7.58
N SER A 80 19.08 1.13 -7.37
CA SER A 80 19.07 2.19 -8.37
C SER A 80 20.36 2.99 -8.37
N LEU A 81 20.63 3.60 -9.50
CA LEU A 81 21.73 4.54 -9.71
C LEU A 81 21.14 5.87 -10.16
N ASP A 82 21.50 6.93 -9.46
CA ASP A 82 21.06 8.28 -9.74
C ASP A 82 22.15 9.06 -10.45
N TYR A 83 21.77 9.75 -11.51
CA TYR A 83 22.67 10.53 -12.35
C TYR A 83 22.17 11.97 -12.50
N ARG A 84 23.13 12.89 -12.54
CA ARG A 84 22.94 14.28 -12.91
C ARG A 84 23.83 14.57 -14.09
N GLU A 85 23.24 14.83 -15.27
CA GLU A 85 23.95 14.84 -16.54
C GLU A 85 24.64 13.49 -16.78
N TRP A 86 25.98 13.40 -16.68
CA TRP A 86 26.75 12.16 -16.87
C TRP A 86 27.41 11.67 -15.58
N ASP A 87 27.26 12.43 -14.48
CA ASP A 87 27.88 12.10 -13.21
C ASP A 87 26.94 11.25 -12.36
N ASN A 88 27.45 10.14 -11.83
CA ASN A 88 26.75 9.36 -10.83
C ASN A 88 26.73 10.16 -9.52
N THR A 89 25.54 10.52 -9.06
CA THR A 89 25.33 11.33 -7.85
C THR A 89 24.91 10.50 -6.65
N GLY A 90 24.52 9.24 -6.86
CA GLY A 90 24.12 8.37 -5.77
C GLY A 90 23.77 6.95 -6.22
N SER A 91 23.70 6.06 -5.24
CA SER A 91 23.17 4.72 -5.41
C SER A 91 22.27 4.38 -4.21
N PHE A 92 21.22 3.64 -4.47
CA PHE A 92 20.31 3.13 -3.46
C PHE A 92 20.23 1.61 -3.58
N GLU A 93 20.31 0.92 -2.45
CA GLU A 93 20.12 -0.53 -2.36
C GLU A 93 19.17 -0.84 -1.21
N LYS A 94 18.17 -1.69 -1.46
CA LYS A 94 17.23 -2.18 -0.44
C LYS A 94 17.10 -3.69 -0.55
N PHE A 95 17.20 -4.37 0.58
CA PHE A 95 16.83 -5.77 0.75
C PHE A 95 15.90 -5.87 1.95
N SER A 96 14.67 -6.31 1.74
CA SER A 96 13.67 -6.42 2.81
C SER A 96 12.77 -7.63 2.61
N PRO A 97 12.23 -8.23 3.69
CA PRO A 97 11.09 -9.14 3.58
C PRO A 97 9.93 -8.42 2.87
N TYR A 98 9.25 -9.13 1.97
CA TYR A 98 8.14 -8.55 1.20
C TYR A 98 6.81 -9.17 1.58
N ARG A 99 6.75 -10.52 1.65
CA ARG A 99 5.60 -11.29 2.16
C ARG A 99 6.13 -12.50 2.93
N MET A 100 5.67 -12.66 4.16
CA MET A 100 6.01 -13.80 5.01
C MET A 100 4.79 -14.11 5.88
N TRP A 101 3.85 -14.86 5.34
CA TRP A 101 2.58 -15.12 6.02
C TRP A 101 2.12 -16.58 5.85
N ALA A 102 1.29 -17.03 6.79
CA ALA A 102 0.50 -18.24 6.71
C ALA A 102 -0.99 -17.90 6.78
N ARG A 103 -1.83 -18.65 6.07
CA ARG A 103 -3.26 -18.47 5.96
C ARG A 103 -4.00 -19.80 6.13
N VAL A 104 -5.11 -19.73 6.85
CA VAL A 104 -6.14 -20.76 6.88
C VAL A 104 -7.43 -20.14 6.34
N SER A 105 -8.06 -20.81 5.38
CA SER A 105 -9.33 -20.38 4.82
C SER A 105 -10.32 -21.55 4.77
N GLY A 106 -11.57 -21.25 5.06
CA GLY A 106 -12.71 -22.13 4.91
C GLY A 106 -13.75 -21.50 3.98
N THR A 107 -14.93 -22.09 3.87
CA THR A 107 -16.01 -21.63 2.98
C THR A 107 -16.41 -20.17 3.22
N ARG A 108 -16.30 -19.68 4.46
CA ARG A 108 -16.77 -18.33 4.84
C ARG A 108 -15.82 -17.53 5.70
N PHE A 109 -14.64 -18.03 5.96
CA PHE A 109 -13.68 -17.31 6.76
C PHE A 109 -12.27 -17.41 6.17
N VAL A 110 -11.47 -16.42 6.46
CA VAL A 110 -10.04 -16.38 6.18
C VAL A 110 -9.34 -15.83 7.40
N VAL A 111 -8.31 -16.52 7.86
CA VAL A 111 -7.40 -16.02 8.90
C VAL A 111 -5.98 -16.05 8.36
N ARG A 112 -5.27 -14.94 8.41
CA ARG A 112 -3.89 -14.80 7.93
C ARG A 112 -3.02 -14.18 9.01
N LEU A 113 -1.84 -14.74 9.22
CA LEU A 113 -0.85 -14.28 10.20
C LEU A 113 0.50 -14.05 9.53
N GLY A 114 1.18 -12.97 9.86
CA GLY A 114 2.54 -12.63 9.42
C GLY A 114 2.61 -11.34 8.61
N LEU A 115 3.73 -11.14 7.91
CA LEU A 115 3.96 -9.97 7.06
C LEU A 115 3.09 -10.05 5.80
N GLN A 116 2.10 -9.20 5.72
CA GLN A 116 1.06 -9.25 4.71
C GLN A 116 0.58 -7.86 4.27
N LYS A 117 0.03 -7.78 3.06
CA LYS A 117 -0.69 -6.60 2.60
C LYS A 117 -2.11 -6.62 3.19
N ILE A 118 -2.49 -5.51 3.84
CA ILE A 118 -3.88 -5.21 4.21
C ILE A 118 -4.27 -3.94 3.44
N ASN A 119 -5.22 -4.05 2.55
CA ASN A 119 -5.66 -2.96 1.71
C ASN A 119 -7.18 -2.99 1.54
N PHE A 120 -7.81 -1.83 1.61
CA PHE A 120 -9.23 -1.60 1.39
C PHE A 120 -9.45 -0.16 0.93
N GLY A 121 -10.70 0.18 0.60
CA GLY A 121 -11.03 1.43 -0.04
C GLY A 121 -11.00 1.32 -1.56
N SER A 122 -11.56 2.30 -2.24
CA SER A 122 -11.78 2.31 -3.69
C SER A 122 -10.97 3.39 -4.41
N ALA A 123 -10.44 4.38 -3.70
CA ALA A 123 -9.59 5.41 -4.27
C ALA A 123 -8.30 4.79 -4.83
N MET A 124 -7.83 5.30 -5.96
CA MET A 124 -6.73 4.72 -6.73
C MET A 124 -5.43 5.51 -6.59
N MET A 125 -5.53 6.85 -6.59
CA MET A 125 -4.40 7.77 -6.61
C MET A 125 -4.18 8.47 -5.26
N LEU A 126 -5.25 9.02 -4.69
CA LEU A 126 -5.24 9.82 -3.46
C LEU A 126 -6.09 9.12 -2.40
N ARG A 127 -5.49 8.18 -1.66
CA ARG A 127 -6.18 7.17 -0.86
C ARG A 127 -6.19 7.49 0.64
N PRO A 128 -7.25 8.10 1.21
CA PRO A 128 -7.37 8.30 2.65
C PRO A 128 -7.28 7.01 3.47
N LEU A 129 -7.77 5.89 2.92
CA LEU A 129 -7.80 4.57 3.57
C LEU A 129 -6.51 3.76 3.43
N MET A 130 -5.42 4.36 2.98
CA MET A 130 -4.12 3.70 2.92
C MET A 130 -3.46 3.67 4.32
N TRP A 131 -4.08 2.94 5.28
CA TRP A 131 -3.65 2.96 6.68
C TRP A 131 -2.44 2.09 6.99
N PHE A 132 -2.22 1.01 6.21
CA PHE A 132 -1.20 0.01 6.52
C PHE A 132 -0.06 -0.01 5.53
N ASP A 133 -0.12 0.82 4.49
CA ASP A 133 0.81 0.72 3.39
C ASP A 133 0.93 2.02 2.59
N ARG A 134 2.02 2.13 1.82
CA ARG A 134 2.21 3.21 0.85
C ARG A 134 2.16 2.62 -0.55
N ILE A 135 1.35 3.24 -1.40
CA ILE A 135 1.32 2.94 -2.82
C ILE A 135 1.69 4.23 -3.56
N ASP A 136 2.81 4.20 -4.28
CA ASP A 136 3.14 5.24 -5.24
C ASP A 136 2.49 4.88 -6.59
N PRO A 137 1.52 5.68 -7.09
CA PRO A 137 0.87 5.39 -8.38
C PRO A 137 1.84 5.35 -9.56
N ARG A 138 3.03 5.92 -9.40
CA ARG A 138 4.09 5.95 -10.43
C ARG A 138 4.95 4.68 -10.41
N ASP A 139 4.91 3.89 -9.31
CA ASP A 139 5.62 2.61 -9.27
C ASP A 139 4.96 1.66 -10.28
N PRO A 140 5.67 1.22 -11.34
CA PRO A 140 5.09 0.36 -12.37
C PRO A 140 4.57 -0.97 -11.82
N LEU A 141 5.05 -1.40 -10.67
CA LEU A 141 4.56 -2.58 -9.96
C LEU A 141 3.49 -2.28 -8.94
N GLN A 142 3.27 -1.01 -8.60
CA GLN A 142 2.39 -0.58 -7.51
C GLN A 142 2.62 -1.39 -6.22
N LEU A 143 3.90 -1.60 -5.91
CA LEU A 143 4.28 -2.39 -4.76
C LEU A 143 4.02 -1.64 -3.48
N THR A 144 3.46 -2.38 -2.53
CA THR A 144 3.21 -1.88 -1.20
C THR A 144 4.03 -2.68 -0.21
N ASP A 145 4.64 -2.00 0.76
CA ASP A 145 5.21 -2.67 1.91
C ASP A 145 4.08 -3.32 2.73
N GLY A 146 4.35 -4.42 3.37
CA GLY A 146 3.39 -5.12 4.20
C GLY A 146 3.50 -4.73 5.66
N VAL A 147 2.54 -5.18 6.46
CA VAL A 147 2.52 -5.06 7.91
C VAL A 147 2.51 -6.44 8.58
N TYR A 148 3.15 -6.56 9.74
CA TYR A 148 3.03 -7.74 10.60
C TYR A 148 1.68 -7.70 11.30
N ALA A 149 0.80 -8.63 10.92
CA ALA A 149 -0.58 -8.63 11.40
C ALA A 149 -1.18 -10.03 11.52
N LEU A 150 -2.14 -10.15 12.42
CA LEU A 150 -3.19 -11.15 12.38
C LEU A 150 -4.41 -10.50 11.73
N LEU A 151 -4.92 -11.06 10.62
CA LEU A 151 -6.09 -10.60 9.91
C LEU A 151 -7.13 -11.73 9.86
N GLY A 152 -8.31 -11.49 10.38
CA GLY A 152 -9.49 -12.36 10.26
C GLY A 152 -10.54 -11.71 9.37
N ARG A 153 -11.16 -12.49 8.50
CA ARG A 153 -12.32 -12.08 7.68
C ARG A 153 -13.39 -13.12 7.74
N TYR A 154 -14.65 -12.67 7.83
CA TYR A 154 -15.83 -13.55 7.76
C TYR A 154 -16.82 -13.01 6.72
N TYR A 155 -17.33 -13.90 5.86
CA TYR A 155 -18.23 -13.58 4.76
C TYR A 155 -19.62 -14.12 5.05
N PHE A 156 -20.60 -13.24 5.09
CA PHE A 156 -22.02 -13.58 5.27
C PHE A 156 -22.64 -14.03 3.93
N LYS A 157 -23.78 -14.72 4.01
CA LYS A 157 -24.50 -15.22 2.82
C LYS A 157 -25.03 -14.11 1.90
N ASN A 158 -25.23 -12.91 2.42
CA ASN A 158 -25.71 -11.73 1.71
C ASN A 158 -24.57 -10.87 1.13
N ASN A 159 -23.35 -11.43 1.01
CA ASN A 159 -22.12 -10.75 0.57
C ASN A 159 -21.64 -9.64 1.51
N ALA A 160 -22.26 -9.40 2.66
CA ALA A 160 -21.64 -8.58 3.68
C ALA A 160 -20.42 -9.32 4.25
N ASN A 161 -19.44 -8.57 4.74
CA ASN A 161 -18.27 -9.16 5.37
C ASN A 161 -17.79 -8.30 6.55
N ILE A 162 -17.11 -8.96 7.47
CA ILE A 162 -16.47 -8.31 8.61
C ILE A 162 -15.01 -8.71 8.69
N TRP A 163 -14.15 -7.74 8.96
CA TRP A 163 -12.72 -7.93 9.12
C TRP A 163 -12.30 -7.49 10.51
N PHE A 164 -11.33 -8.19 11.05
CA PHE A 164 -10.65 -7.80 12.27
C PHE A 164 -9.15 -7.91 12.03
N TRP A 165 -8.38 -6.98 12.54
CA TRP A 165 -6.93 -7.02 12.51
C TRP A 165 -6.31 -6.62 13.83
N GLY A 166 -5.18 -7.23 14.12
CA GLY A 166 -4.26 -6.83 15.16
C GLY A 166 -2.86 -6.77 14.57
N LEU A 167 -2.13 -5.69 14.81
CA LEU A 167 -0.78 -5.47 14.33
C LEU A 167 0.17 -5.38 15.51
N LEU A 168 1.42 -5.81 15.28
CA LEU A 168 2.50 -5.68 16.26
C LEU A 168 3.85 -5.59 15.53
N GLY A 169 4.75 -4.72 16.01
CA GLY A 169 6.09 -4.58 15.45
C GLY A 169 6.13 -3.84 14.12
N ASN A 170 5.25 -2.83 13.95
CA ASN A 170 5.22 -1.94 12.80
C ASN A 170 5.47 -0.51 13.28
N ASP A 171 6.72 -0.21 13.56
CA ASP A 171 7.22 1.05 14.11
C ASP A 171 7.52 2.13 13.04
N GLU A 172 7.56 1.75 11.75
CA GLU A 172 7.70 2.72 10.66
C GLU A 172 6.35 3.36 10.31
N THR A 173 6.38 4.59 9.78
CA THR A 173 5.18 5.32 9.32
C THR A 173 4.50 4.61 8.15
N LYS A 174 3.19 4.47 8.20
CA LYS A 174 2.33 3.81 7.22
C LYS A 174 1.36 4.80 6.58
N GLY A 175 1.15 4.68 5.28
CA GLY A 175 0.19 5.51 4.54
C GLY A 175 0.42 7.01 4.71
N TRP A 176 -0.53 7.70 5.31
CA TRP A 176 -0.51 9.14 5.57
C TRP A 176 -0.02 9.50 6.99
N GLU A 177 0.53 8.55 7.71
CA GLU A 177 1.05 8.80 9.06
C GLU A 177 2.23 9.77 9.03
N ALA A 178 2.14 10.86 9.78
CA ALA A 178 3.27 11.75 10.05
C ALA A 178 4.10 11.26 11.24
N ILE A 179 3.44 10.69 12.26
CA ILE A 179 4.04 10.22 13.50
C ILE A 179 4.02 8.69 13.49
N PRO A 180 5.15 8.01 13.71
CA PRO A 180 5.22 6.55 13.71
C PRO A 180 4.43 5.94 14.87
N SER A 181 4.15 4.63 14.79
CA SER A 181 3.54 3.88 15.88
C SER A 181 4.56 3.60 16.98
N ALA A 182 4.13 3.63 18.24
CA ALA A 182 4.96 3.31 19.39
C ALA A 182 5.45 1.85 19.31
N ASN A 183 6.73 1.67 19.48
CA ASN A 183 7.38 0.36 19.39
C ASN A 183 6.80 -0.63 20.42
N LYS A 184 6.50 -1.85 19.99
CA LYS A 184 5.92 -2.95 20.78
C LYS A 184 4.49 -2.71 21.30
N GLU A 185 3.85 -1.60 20.97
CA GLU A 185 2.45 -1.37 21.27
C GLU A 185 1.56 -2.03 20.20
N PRO A 186 0.49 -2.75 20.60
CA PRO A 186 -0.41 -3.37 19.63
C PRO A 186 -1.33 -2.33 18.99
N GLU A 187 -1.53 -2.46 17.68
CA GLU A 187 -2.56 -1.76 16.93
C GLU A 187 -3.72 -2.72 16.66
N PHE A 188 -4.95 -2.25 16.64
CA PHE A 188 -6.09 -3.10 16.33
C PHE A 188 -7.22 -2.34 15.68
N GLY A 189 -8.09 -3.08 14.99
CA GLY A 189 -9.27 -2.49 14.37
C GLY A 189 -10.10 -3.50 13.63
N GLY A 190 -11.05 -2.97 12.87
CA GLY A 190 -11.98 -3.77 12.09
C GLY A 190 -12.68 -2.98 11.01
N ARG A 191 -13.35 -3.72 10.12
CA ARG A 191 -14.14 -3.19 9.00
C ARG A 191 -15.40 -4.01 8.85
N PHE A 192 -16.52 -3.35 8.66
CA PHE A 192 -17.77 -3.96 8.26
C PHE A 192 -18.18 -3.42 6.90
N GLN A 193 -18.31 -4.30 5.92
CA GLN A 193 -18.65 -3.98 4.54
C GLN A 193 -19.94 -4.70 4.15
N PHE A 194 -20.82 -4.01 3.47
CA PHE A 194 -22.12 -4.55 3.04
C PHE A 194 -22.51 -4.03 1.67
N PRO A 195 -23.19 -4.88 0.85
CA PRO A 195 -23.69 -4.47 -0.45
C PRO A 195 -24.83 -3.46 -0.30
N LEU A 196 -24.84 -2.46 -1.17
CA LEU A 196 -25.88 -1.43 -1.23
C LEU A 196 -26.21 -1.11 -2.69
N SER A 197 -27.38 -1.54 -3.18
CA SER A 197 -27.77 -1.39 -4.58
C SER A 197 -26.75 -2.00 -5.55
N THR A 198 -26.25 -1.24 -6.51
CA THR A 198 -25.23 -1.64 -7.51
C THR A 198 -23.79 -1.51 -6.99
N GLY A 199 -23.62 -1.29 -5.70
CA GLY A 199 -22.34 -1.05 -5.07
C GLY A 199 -22.24 -1.61 -3.68
N GLU A 200 -21.35 -1.03 -2.91
CA GLU A 200 -21.05 -1.42 -1.53
C GLU A 200 -20.67 -0.21 -0.68
N MET A 201 -20.90 -0.32 0.61
CA MET A 201 -20.43 0.62 1.61
C MET A 201 -19.69 -0.11 2.72
N ALA A 202 -18.78 0.60 3.39
CA ALA A 202 -18.11 0.06 4.55
C ALA A 202 -17.81 1.12 5.60
N PHE A 203 -17.78 0.66 6.85
CA PHE A 203 -17.31 1.38 8.01
C PHE A 203 -16.04 0.71 8.53
N SER A 204 -15.02 1.49 8.85
CA SER A 204 -13.75 1.00 9.38
C SER A 204 -13.34 1.77 10.63
N PHE A 205 -12.69 1.06 11.56
CA PHE A 205 -12.10 1.62 12.77
C PHE A 205 -10.69 1.09 12.95
N HIS A 206 -9.76 1.95 13.40
CA HIS A 206 -8.40 1.55 13.75
C HIS A 206 -7.90 2.35 14.94
N HIS A 207 -7.27 1.66 15.87
CA HIS A 207 -6.63 2.21 17.07
C HIS A 207 -5.14 1.87 17.06
N ARG A 208 -4.30 2.88 17.37
CA ARG A 208 -2.87 2.72 17.62
C ARG A 208 -2.37 3.69 18.67
N ASN A 209 -1.20 3.44 19.20
CA ASN A 209 -0.43 4.41 19.96
C ASN A 209 0.67 4.97 19.07
N ALA A 210 0.79 6.29 19.00
CA ALA A 210 1.77 7.03 18.21
C ALA A 210 2.86 7.58 19.13
N ASP A 211 4.11 7.63 18.65
CA ASP A 211 5.29 8.02 19.43
C ASP A 211 5.94 9.29 18.87
N LEU A 212 5.86 10.37 19.64
CA LEU A 212 6.44 11.66 19.29
C LEU A 212 7.97 11.71 19.45
N ASP A 213 8.56 10.87 20.28
CA ASP A 213 10.01 10.88 20.46
C ASP A 213 10.71 10.46 19.16
N GLU A 214 10.20 9.44 18.48
CA GLU A 214 10.71 9.06 17.18
C GLU A 214 10.52 10.18 16.12
N PHE A 215 9.46 10.95 16.23
CA PHE A 215 9.21 12.09 15.33
C PHE A 215 10.19 13.25 15.56
N TYR A 216 10.48 13.57 16.81
CA TYR A 216 11.40 14.68 17.19
C TYR A 216 12.86 14.24 17.38
N ASN A 217 13.19 12.97 17.12
CA ASN A 217 14.55 12.39 17.27
C ASN A 217 15.20 12.70 18.64
N ASP A 218 14.47 12.51 19.72
CA ASP A 218 14.91 12.78 21.11
C ASP A 218 15.44 14.20 21.35
N THR A 219 15.16 15.15 20.46
CA THR A 219 15.72 16.51 20.58
C THR A 219 14.90 17.43 21.46
N VAL A 220 13.65 17.06 21.77
CA VAL A 220 12.71 17.86 22.57
C VAL A 220 12.18 17.00 23.72
N ALA A 221 12.39 17.44 24.96
CA ALA A 221 11.78 16.82 26.13
C ALA A 221 10.28 17.13 26.17
N LEU A 222 9.44 16.19 25.79
CA LEU A 222 7.99 16.30 25.81
C LEU A 222 7.41 15.75 27.11
N GLU A 223 6.37 16.39 27.66
CA GLU A 223 5.65 15.86 28.83
C GLU A 223 4.87 14.59 28.49
N GLN A 224 4.38 14.47 27.25
CA GLN A 224 3.69 13.29 26.73
C GLN A 224 4.35 12.84 25.43
N GLN A 225 4.98 11.69 25.48
CA GLN A 225 5.72 11.12 24.35
C GLN A 225 4.81 10.22 23.50
N VAL A 226 4.04 9.35 24.15
CA VAL A 226 3.15 8.39 23.51
C VAL A 226 1.69 8.82 23.72
N PHE A 227 0.89 8.77 22.68
CA PHE A 227 -0.54 9.09 22.73
C PHE A 227 -1.37 8.13 21.89
N SER A 228 -2.64 7.96 22.27
CA SER A 228 -3.57 7.15 21.49
C SER A 228 -4.15 7.91 20.31
N GLN A 229 -4.17 7.26 19.15
CA GLN A 229 -4.79 7.73 17.92
C GLN A 229 -5.88 6.79 17.48
N ASN A 230 -7.05 7.34 17.18
CA ASN A 230 -8.20 6.59 16.67
C ASN A 230 -8.56 7.09 15.27
N ARG A 231 -8.80 6.16 14.35
CA ARG A 231 -9.26 6.44 12.99
C ARG A 231 -10.62 5.81 12.75
N TYR A 232 -11.53 6.59 12.21
CA TYR A 232 -12.86 6.18 11.80
C TYR A 232 -13.01 6.46 10.32
N ALA A 233 -13.57 5.53 9.56
CA ALA A 233 -13.75 5.75 8.13
C ALA A 233 -15.09 5.26 7.64
N LEU A 234 -15.60 5.95 6.63
CA LEU A 234 -16.75 5.58 5.83
C LEU A 234 -16.35 5.63 4.36
N ASP A 235 -16.61 4.57 3.63
CA ASP A 235 -16.32 4.52 2.20
C ASP A 235 -17.39 3.77 1.43
N GLY A 236 -17.47 4.03 0.13
CA GLY A 236 -18.38 3.33 -0.75
C GLY A 236 -17.97 3.42 -2.20
N LYS A 237 -18.43 2.43 -2.98
CA LYS A 237 -18.20 2.33 -4.42
C LYS A 237 -19.45 1.82 -5.12
N TRP A 238 -19.78 2.43 -6.26
CA TRP A 238 -20.92 2.05 -7.12
C TRP A 238 -20.48 1.99 -8.58
N ASP A 239 -21.13 1.09 -9.32
CA ASP A 239 -21.09 1.05 -10.78
C ASP A 239 -22.51 1.37 -11.31
N VAL A 240 -22.64 2.54 -11.91
CA VAL A 240 -23.90 3.04 -12.50
C VAL A 240 -23.70 3.42 -13.97
N GLY A 241 -22.86 2.65 -14.68
CA GLY A 241 -22.39 2.93 -16.03
C GLY A 241 -21.10 3.74 -16.05
N VAL A 242 -20.80 4.42 -14.96
CA VAL A 242 -19.49 4.96 -14.57
C VAL A 242 -19.18 4.43 -13.17
N GLY A 243 -17.92 4.14 -12.89
CA GLY A 243 -17.48 3.83 -11.54
C GLY A 243 -17.46 5.11 -10.71
N LEU A 244 -18.07 5.08 -9.53
CA LEU A 244 -18.11 6.20 -8.58
C LEU A 244 -17.66 5.71 -7.21
N TRP A 245 -16.86 6.49 -6.51
CA TRP A 245 -16.47 6.17 -5.12
C TRP A 245 -16.30 7.42 -4.28
N PHE A 246 -16.39 7.19 -2.98
CA PHE A 246 -15.91 8.14 -1.98
C PHE A 246 -15.20 7.42 -0.84
N GLU A 247 -14.25 8.11 -0.20
CA GLU A 247 -13.61 7.72 1.04
C GLU A 247 -13.57 8.92 1.98
N TYR A 248 -13.90 8.69 3.24
CA TYR A 248 -13.79 9.70 4.29
C TYR A 248 -13.16 9.08 5.53
N VAL A 249 -12.16 9.76 6.08
CA VAL A 249 -11.45 9.37 7.29
C VAL A 249 -11.45 10.52 8.28
N LEU A 250 -11.83 10.23 9.51
CA LEU A 250 -11.63 11.07 10.68
C LEU A 250 -10.55 10.44 11.55
N GLU A 251 -9.49 11.19 11.82
CA GLU A 251 -8.45 10.82 12.76
C GLU A 251 -8.55 11.71 14.00
N HIS A 252 -8.44 11.10 15.19
CA HIS A 252 -8.44 11.80 16.47
C HIS A 252 -7.22 11.40 17.28
N ASN A 253 -6.40 12.39 17.62
CA ASN A 253 -5.20 12.30 18.43
C ASN A 253 -5.54 12.69 19.87
N ASN A 254 -5.49 11.74 20.80
CA ASN A 254 -5.77 12.01 22.22
C ASN A 254 -4.47 12.43 22.93
N ILE A 255 -4.11 13.69 22.73
CA ILE A 255 -2.89 14.32 23.22
C ILE A 255 -3.20 15.74 23.76
N ALA A 256 -2.38 16.21 24.69
CA ALA A 256 -2.50 17.57 25.19
C ALA A 256 -2.24 18.62 24.08
N ARG A 257 -3.09 19.64 23.99
CA ARG A 257 -2.99 20.71 22.96
C ARG A 257 -1.66 21.45 22.98
N GLU A 258 -1.09 21.58 24.17
CA GLU A 258 0.21 22.23 24.38
C GLU A 258 1.35 21.46 23.73
N THR A 259 1.21 20.12 23.63
CA THR A 259 2.21 19.21 23.03
C THR A 259 2.01 19.08 21.53
N TYR A 260 0.75 18.93 21.09
CA TYR A 260 0.39 18.80 19.67
C TYR A 260 -0.97 19.42 19.41
N PRO A 261 -1.02 20.61 18.76
CA PRO A 261 -2.25 21.36 18.65
C PRO A 261 -3.28 20.77 17.69
N LEU A 262 -2.85 19.98 16.70
CA LEU A 262 -3.72 19.43 15.65
C LEU A 262 -4.32 18.08 16.08
N GLN A 263 -5.36 18.11 16.91
CA GLN A 263 -5.97 16.93 17.48
C GLN A 263 -6.84 16.13 16.50
N TYR A 264 -7.42 16.80 15.51
CA TYR A 264 -8.30 16.17 14.52
C TYR A 264 -7.77 16.35 13.12
N GLN A 265 -7.85 15.26 12.33
CA GLN A 265 -7.61 15.31 10.89
C GLN A 265 -8.81 14.70 10.17
N HIS A 266 -9.28 15.40 9.14
CA HIS A 266 -10.26 14.91 8.18
C HIS A 266 -9.58 14.70 6.85
N ALA A 267 -9.80 13.56 6.21
CA ALA A 267 -9.37 13.31 4.85
C ALA A 267 -10.54 12.76 4.05
N ALA A 268 -10.84 13.35 2.92
CA ALA A 268 -11.93 12.96 2.03
C ALA A 268 -11.44 12.80 0.61
N ASN A 269 -11.91 11.78 -0.07
CA ASN A 269 -11.70 11.56 -1.51
C ASN A 269 -13.04 11.27 -2.17
N ILE A 270 -13.27 11.88 -3.33
CA ILE A 270 -14.32 11.48 -4.26
C ILE A 270 -13.68 11.21 -5.60
N GLY A 271 -14.15 10.18 -6.30
CA GLY A 271 -13.59 9.84 -7.59
C GLY A 271 -14.58 9.16 -8.52
N MET A 272 -14.20 9.14 -9.77
CA MET A 272 -14.93 8.45 -10.80
C MET A 272 -13.99 7.87 -11.86
N ASP A 273 -14.41 6.78 -12.50
CA ASP A 273 -13.74 6.23 -13.66
C ASP A 273 -14.73 5.86 -14.78
N TYR A 274 -14.20 5.86 -16.00
CA TYR A 274 -14.90 5.38 -17.16
C TYR A 274 -13.92 4.82 -18.20
N THR A 275 -14.29 3.69 -18.81
CA THR A 275 -13.54 3.12 -19.92
C THR A 275 -14.26 3.40 -21.24
N PHE A 276 -13.70 4.29 -22.05
CA PHE A 276 -14.18 4.58 -23.39
C PHE A 276 -13.86 3.41 -24.32
N PRO A 277 -14.81 2.94 -25.15
CA PRO A 277 -14.57 1.82 -26.09
C PRO A 277 -13.78 2.27 -27.33
N TRP A 278 -12.72 3.05 -27.15
CA TRP A 278 -11.85 3.53 -28.21
C TRP A 278 -10.63 2.59 -28.35
N GLY A 279 -10.50 1.96 -29.50
CA GLY A 279 -9.42 1.00 -29.77
C GLY A 279 -9.43 -0.15 -28.77
N ASN A 280 -8.37 -0.27 -27.96
CA ASN A 280 -8.24 -1.31 -26.94
C ASN A 280 -8.87 -0.95 -25.58
N GLY A 281 -9.59 0.18 -25.51
CA GLY A 281 -10.20 0.69 -24.28
C GLY A 281 -9.34 1.78 -23.60
N LEU A 282 -9.81 3.03 -23.66
CA LEU A 282 -9.17 4.15 -22.96
C LEU A 282 -9.83 4.32 -21.59
N THR A 283 -9.12 3.99 -20.52
CA THR A 283 -9.61 4.21 -19.15
C THR A 283 -9.18 5.58 -18.64
N VAL A 284 -10.14 6.36 -18.18
CA VAL A 284 -9.92 7.66 -17.55
C VAL A 284 -10.48 7.61 -16.14
N SER A 285 -9.67 8.02 -15.17
CA SER A 285 -10.05 8.11 -13.74
C SER A 285 -9.71 9.51 -13.23
N THR A 286 -10.59 10.09 -12.43
CA THR A 286 -10.33 11.38 -11.76
C THR A 286 -10.67 11.29 -10.29
N GLU A 287 -9.90 11.99 -9.47
CA GLU A 287 -10.08 12.08 -8.02
C GLU A 287 -9.93 13.52 -7.55
N PHE A 288 -10.71 13.88 -6.55
CA PHE A 288 -10.54 15.09 -5.76
C PHE A 288 -10.34 14.70 -4.29
N PHE A 289 -9.26 15.19 -3.71
CA PHE A 289 -8.87 14.92 -2.33
C PHE A 289 -8.82 16.21 -1.54
N TYR A 290 -9.39 16.16 -0.36
CA TYR A 290 -9.35 17.22 0.64
C TYR A 290 -8.82 16.66 1.95
N VAL A 291 -7.88 17.35 2.58
CA VAL A 291 -7.42 17.08 3.94
C VAL A 291 -7.45 18.35 4.76
N SER A 292 -7.91 18.25 6.00
CA SER A 292 -7.84 19.36 6.96
C SER A 292 -7.39 18.86 8.33
N GLN A 293 -6.69 19.72 9.06
CA GLN A 293 -6.25 19.46 10.43
C GLN A 293 -6.64 20.63 11.32
N SER A 294 -7.07 20.35 12.55
CA SER A 294 -7.46 21.37 13.51
C SER A 294 -7.42 20.88 14.96
N ASP A 295 -7.57 21.82 15.88
CA ASP A 295 -7.69 21.54 17.33
C ASP A 295 -9.13 21.19 17.76
N VAL A 296 -10.12 21.38 16.89
CA VAL A 296 -11.54 21.08 17.13
C VAL A 296 -12.12 20.16 16.06
N LEU A 297 -13.12 19.35 16.42
CA LEU A 297 -13.65 18.26 15.60
C LEU A 297 -14.05 18.67 14.17
N PHE A 298 -14.57 19.87 13.96
CA PHE A 298 -14.98 20.36 12.63
C PHE A 298 -14.27 21.66 12.26
N GLY A 299 -13.05 21.85 12.77
CA GLY A 299 -12.20 22.96 12.40
C GLY A 299 -11.42 22.72 11.11
N SER A 300 -10.79 23.77 10.61
CA SER A 300 -9.89 23.72 9.46
C SER A 300 -8.83 24.81 9.64
N ASP A 301 -7.82 24.53 10.49
CA ASP A 301 -6.71 25.44 10.73
C ASP A 301 -5.67 25.34 9.63
N ILE A 302 -5.46 24.12 9.14
CA ILE A 302 -4.60 23.79 8.00
C ILE A 302 -5.41 22.90 7.06
N ASN A 303 -5.40 23.18 5.77
CA ASN A 303 -6.04 22.36 4.76
C ASN A 303 -5.21 22.27 3.49
N ALA A 304 -5.40 21.20 2.73
CA ALA A 304 -4.84 21.04 1.39
C ALA A 304 -5.86 20.34 0.48
N GLU A 305 -5.85 20.74 -0.78
CA GLU A 305 -6.73 20.22 -1.83
C GLU A 305 -5.89 19.76 -3.01
N VAL A 306 -6.17 18.55 -3.51
CA VAL A 306 -5.46 17.98 -4.67
C VAL A 306 -6.46 17.36 -5.62
N SER A 307 -6.35 17.69 -6.90
CA SER A 307 -7.05 17.00 -7.98
C SER A 307 -6.09 16.05 -8.69
N ALA A 308 -6.57 14.87 -9.08
CA ALA A 308 -5.79 13.89 -9.83
C ALA A 308 -6.57 13.41 -11.05
N LEU A 309 -5.86 13.21 -12.16
CA LEU A 309 -6.36 12.62 -13.40
C LEU A 309 -5.40 11.53 -13.84
N SER A 310 -5.92 10.33 -14.09
CA SER A 310 -5.18 9.21 -14.67
C SER A 310 -5.81 8.81 -16.00
N VAL A 311 -4.96 8.56 -16.98
CA VAL A 311 -5.35 8.07 -18.30
C VAL A 311 -4.52 6.85 -18.62
N ASN A 312 -5.16 5.71 -18.89
CA ASN A 312 -4.52 4.43 -19.19
C ASN A 312 -5.01 3.90 -20.53
N TYR A 313 -4.08 3.50 -21.40
CA TYR A 313 -4.39 2.92 -22.69
C TYR A 313 -3.55 1.67 -22.97
N PRO A 314 -4.17 0.47 -23.09
CA PRO A 314 -3.48 -0.73 -23.55
C PRO A 314 -3.11 -0.60 -25.03
N LEU A 315 -1.82 -0.68 -25.35
CA LEU A 315 -1.33 -0.70 -26.74
C LEU A 315 -1.45 -2.09 -27.36
N GLY A 316 -1.60 -3.12 -26.53
CA GLY A 316 -1.74 -4.51 -26.93
C GLY A 316 -1.91 -5.39 -25.69
N LEU A 317 -1.59 -6.69 -25.80
CA LEU A 317 -1.71 -7.63 -24.68
C LEU A 317 -0.63 -7.42 -23.61
N THR A 318 0.52 -6.91 -24.01
CA THR A 318 1.71 -6.80 -23.16
C THR A 318 2.10 -5.36 -22.84
N ASP A 319 1.64 -4.40 -23.62
CA ASP A 319 2.07 -3.01 -23.55
C ASP A 319 0.94 -2.10 -23.07
N GLN A 320 1.26 -1.19 -22.17
CA GLN A 320 0.35 -0.17 -21.65
C GLN A 320 1.05 1.18 -21.55
N ILE A 321 0.38 2.22 -21.98
CA ILE A 321 0.78 3.60 -21.71
C ILE A 321 -0.14 4.19 -20.64
N SER A 322 0.45 4.90 -19.68
CA SER A 322 -0.28 5.55 -18.60
C SER A 322 0.23 6.98 -18.41
N ALA A 323 -0.69 7.89 -18.16
CA ALA A 323 -0.37 9.26 -17.80
C ALA A 323 -1.14 9.62 -16.52
N ILE A 324 -0.46 10.27 -15.59
CA ILE A 324 -1.05 10.76 -14.34
C ILE A 324 -0.68 12.23 -14.16
N VAL A 325 -1.66 13.03 -13.80
CA VAL A 325 -1.49 14.46 -13.52
C VAL A 325 -2.11 14.76 -12.17
N TYR A 326 -1.36 15.41 -11.29
CA TYR A 326 -1.85 15.99 -10.04
C TYR A 326 -1.80 17.50 -10.13
N TYR A 327 -2.76 18.15 -9.48
CA TYR A 327 -2.80 19.59 -9.30
C TYR A 327 -3.05 19.91 -7.83
N SER A 328 -2.09 20.58 -7.18
CA SER A 328 -2.23 21.14 -5.84
C SER A 328 -2.87 22.52 -5.95
N TRP A 329 -4.02 22.72 -5.28
CA TRP A 329 -4.75 23.99 -5.30
C TRP A 329 -4.11 25.04 -4.40
N GLU A 330 -3.39 24.60 -3.36
CA GLU A 330 -2.71 25.50 -2.43
C GLU A 330 -1.47 26.14 -3.07
N ASP A 331 -0.63 25.34 -3.69
CA ASP A 331 0.63 25.78 -4.29
C ASP A 331 0.50 26.17 -5.76
N GLU A 332 -0.68 26.00 -6.37
CA GLU A 332 -0.95 26.16 -7.80
C GLU A 332 0.02 25.33 -8.66
N SER A 333 0.47 24.19 -8.15
CA SER A 333 1.55 23.40 -8.74
C SER A 333 1.02 22.16 -9.46
N TRP A 334 1.73 21.76 -10.51
CA TRP A 334 1.42 20.59 -11.31
C TRP A 334 2.50 19.54 -11.15
N TYR A 335 2.07 18.30 -10.90
CA TYR A 335 2.92 17.14 -11.02
C TYR A 335 2.40 16.24 -12.15
N ARG A 336 3.29 15.84 -13.08
CA ARG A 336 2.93 15.08 -14.27
C ARG A 336 3.85 13.89 -14.42
N PHE A 337 3.26 12.74 -14.71
CA PHE A 337 3.99 11.50 -14.90
C PHE A 337 3.42 10.75 -16.10
N VAL A 338 4.30 10.23 -16.96
CA VAL A 338 3.94 9.37 -18.09
C VAL A 338 4.80 8.13 -18.04
N SER A 339 4.21 6.97 -18.23
CA SER A 339 4.90 5.69 -18.25
C SER A 339 4.48 4.85 -19.44
N LEU A 340 5.43 4.07 -19.96
CA LEU A 340 5.19 2.98 -20.90
C LEU A 340 5.65 1.70 -20.20
N GLN A 341 4.73 0.76 -20.03
CA GLN A 341 5.00 -0.53 -19.40
C GLN A 341 4.89 -1.64 -20.42
N ARG A 342 5.85 -2.59 -20.41
CA ARG A 342 5.76 -3.85 -21.14
C ARG A 342 5.92 -5.01 -20.17
N THR A 343 5.01 -5.97 -20.25
CA THR A 343 5.04 -7.18 -19.43
C THR A 343 5.38 -8.39 -20.30
N TYR A 344 6.27 -9.23 -19.82
CA TYR A 344 6.65 -10.50 -20.46
C TYR A 344 6.25 -11.65 -19.54
N ASP A 345 5.46 -12.60 -20.05
CA ASP A 345 4.94 -13.71 -19.25
C ASP A 345 5.86 -14.90 -19.17
N TYR A 346 6.86 -15.00 -20.09
CA TYR A 346 7.80 -16.13 -20.19
C TYR A 346 9.22 -15.67 -20.49
N TRP A 347 10.16 -16.32 -19.84
CA TRP A 347 11.60 -16.28 -20.09
C TRP A 347 12.09 -17.67 -20.42
#